data_a4f767c45d806c538a2b2e75c3c78373
#
_entry.id   a4f767c45d806c538a2b2e75c3c78373
#
_cell.length_a   1.000
_cell.length_b   1.000
_cell.length_c   1.000
_cell.angle_alpha   90.00
_cell.angle_beta   90.00
_cell.angle_gamma   90.00
#
_symmetry.space_group_name_H-M   'P 1'
#
loop_
_entity.id
_entity.type
_entity.pdbx_description
1 polymer ?
#
loop_
_entity_poly.entity_id
_entity_poly.type
_entity_poly.pdbx_seq_one_letter_code
_entity_poly.pdbx_strand_id
1 'polypeptide(L)'
;VLSEDEHTWEASNAAEKQVDNLLRVQWASHVPGSHAPESVVIAAVQSIEALGCDVSAAEELIPEGLDALKRNDMKALQRITARIFNILFMCPSDTSSDYWKSTLYQSFDEYEKAIAFPAAETETLSNAVLYDKTKAAWLGRLCGGGFGTALEGYTTAQLKKKFGEIHTYVRKPNTYNDDITYEIAFLEACFKAQGMPTSADIADQWLELIPCGWSAEQVALDNLRRGMYPPESGLFRN
;
A
#
# COMPACT_ATOMS: atom_id res chain seq x y z
N VAL A 1 19.32 11.79 -18.47
CA VAL A 1 19.39 11.87 -19.93
C VAL A 1 20.10 10.62 -20.43
N LEU A 2 19.46 9.87 -21.33
CA LEU A 2 20.08 8.70 -21.95
C LEU A 2 21.23 9.15 -22.87
N SER A 3 22.28 8.38 -22.93
CA SER A 3 23.35 8.60 -23.88
C SER A 3 22.86 8.31 -25.33
N GLU A 4 23.59 8.76 -26.32
CA GLU A 4 23.22 8.54 -27.73
C GLU A 4 23.14 7.04 -28.05
N ASP A 5 24.02 6.24 -27.45
CA ASP A 5 24.06 4.78 -27.61
C ASP A 5 22.87 4.04 -26.93
N GLU A 6 22.16 4.71 -26.01
CA GLU A 6 20.99 4.16 -25.33
C GLU A 6 19.66 4.48 -26.06
N HIS A 7 19.68 5.34 -27.09
CA HIS A 7 18.54 5.68 -27.92
C HIS A 7 18.41 4.71 -29.09
N THR A 8 18.38 3.43 -28.82
CA THR A 8 18.25 2.38 -29.83
C THR A 8 16.84 1.76 -29.83
N TRP A 9 16.49 1.09 -30.92
CA TRP A 9 15.25 0.32 -30.99
C TRP A 9 15.20 -0.80 -29.92
N GLU A 10 16.33 -1.40 -29.63
CA GLU A 10 16.47 -2.44 -28.60
C GLU A 10 16.19 -1.89 -27.22
N ALA A 11 16.72 -0.71 -26.87
CA ALA A 11 16.44 -0.03 -25.61
C ALA A 11 14.96 0.37 -25.49
N SER A 12 14.35 0.88 -26.57
CA SER A 12 12.91 1.16 -26.63
C SER A 12 12.06 -0.10 -26.41
N ASN A 13 12.40 -1.19 -27.07
CA ASN A 13 11.70 -2.47 -26.91
C ASN A 13 11.86 -3.04 -25.49
N ALA A 14 13.02 -2.83 -24.85
CA ALA A 14 13.22 -3.23 -23.46
C ALA A 14 12.35 -2.42 -22.49
N ALA A 15 12.24 -1.11 -22.72
CA ALA A 15 11.35 -0.24 -21.93
C ALA A 15 9.87 -0.62 -22.13
N GLU A 16 9.43 -0.90 -23.36
CA GLU A 16 8.06 -1.37 -23.63
C GLU A 16 7.73 -2.66 -22.88
N LYS A 17 8.66 -3.63 -22.87
CA LYS A 17 8.49 -4.87 -22.10
C LYS A 17 8.36 -4.63 -20.58
N GLN A 18 9.08 -3.65 -20.04
CA GLN A 18 8.94 -3.29 -18.62
C GLN A 18 7.55 -2.72 -18.33
N VAL A 19 7.05 -1.83 -19.17
CA VAL A 19 5.69 -1.27 -19.06
C VAL A 19 4.64 -2.38 -19.15
N ASP A 20 4.77 -3.30 -20.11
CA ASP A 20 3.88 -4.45 -20.26
C ASP A 20 3.89 -5.35 -19.02
N ASN A 21 5.06 -5.59 -18.43
CA ASN A 21 5.16 -6.39 -17.21
C ASN A 21 4.48 -5.73 -16.02
N LEU A 22 4.67 -4.41 -15.83
CA LEU A 22 3.99 -3.66 -14.78
C LEU A 22 2.47 -3.71 -14.97
N LEU A 23 1.98 -3.55 -16.19
CA LEU A 23 0.56 -3.64 -16.50
C LEU A 23 0.00 -5.03 -16.20
N ARG A 24 0.73 -6.12 -16.52
CA ARG A 24 0.34 -7.49 -16.16
C ARG A 24 0.21 -7.66 -14.65
N VAL A 25 1.16 -7.14 -13.89
CA VAL A 25 1.15 -7.21 -12.41
C VAL A 25 -0.08 -6.52 -11.84
N GLN A 26 -0.54 -5.42 -12.42
CA GLN A 26 -1.77 -4.75 -11.97
C GLN A 26 -3.04 -5.59 -12.18
N TRP A 27 -3.07 -6.48 -13.16
CA TRP A 27 -4.22 -7.34 -13.48
C TRP A 27 -4.14 -8.74 -12.88
N ALA A 28 -2.93 -9.27 -12.71
CA ALA A 28 -2.72 -10.59 -12.17
C ALA A 28 -1.34 -10.68 -11.51
N SER A 29 -1.33 -10.62 -10.21
CA SER A 29 -0.16 -10.79 -9.38
C SER A 29 -0.44 -11.71 -8.19
N HIS A 30 0.54 -11.83 -7.35
CA HIS A 30 0.43 -12.58 -6.11
C HIS A 30 1.05 -11.76 -4.99
N VAL A 31 0.40 -11.74 -3.85
CA VAL A 31 0.92 -11.11 -2.64
C VAL A 31 2.27 -11.75 -2.30
N PRO A 32 3.34 -10.96 -2.18
CA PRO A 32 4.64 -11.49 -1.81
C PRO A 32 4.60 -12.23 -0.47
N GLY A 33 5.27 -13.36 -0.41
CA GLY A 33 5.32 -14.17 0.81
C GLY A 33 4.18 -15.17 0.96
N SER A 34 2.93 -14.78 0.82
CA SER A 34 1.77 -15.69 0.91
C SER A 34 1.44 -16.38 -0.42
N HIS A 35 1.73 -15.72 -1.54
CA HIS A 35 1.30 -16.06 -2.88
C HIS A 35 -0.23 -16.07 -3.08
N ALA A 36 -0.97 -15.33 -2.26
CA ALA A 36 -2.40 -15.13 -2.48
C ALA A 36 -2.62 -14.41 -3.83
N PRO A 37 -3.61 -14.82 -4.64
CA PRO A 37 -3.93 -14.12 -5.88
C PRO A 37 -4.37 -12.68 -5.61
N GLU A 38 -3.91 -11.77 -6.45
CA GLU A 38 -4.19 -10.34 -6.33
C GLU A 38 -4.46 -9.73 -7.70
N SER A 39 -5.34 -8.73 -7.73
CA SER A 39 -5.52 -7.85 -8.88
C SER A 39 -5.76 -6.42 -8.41
N VAL A 40 -4.79 -5.55 -8.62
CA VAL A 40 -4.84 -4.15 -8.21
C VAL A 40 -5.96 -3.39 -8.93
N VAL A 41 -6.19 -3.65 -10.23
CA VAL A 41 -7.24 -2.98 -11.00
C VAL A 41 -8.63 -3.33 -10.47
N ILE A 42 -8.90 -4.60 -10.18
CA ILE A 42 -10.20 -5.03 -9.61
C ILE A 42 -10.36 -4.49 -8.20
N ALA A 43 -9.30 -4.51 -7.39
CA ALA A 43 -9.31 -3.96 -6.05
C ALA A 43 -9.57 -2.45 -6.05
N ALA A 44 -9.06 -1.70 -7.03
CA ALA A 44 -9.35 -0.27 -7.19
C ALA A 44 -10.84 -0.02 -7.46
N VAL A 45 -11.48 -0.82 -8.33
CA VAL A 45 -12.93 -0.72 -8.58
C VAL A 45 -13.72 -0.97 -7.28
N GLN A 46 -13.41 -2.05 -6.56
CA GLN A 46 -14.05 -2.39 -5.29
C GLN A 46 -13.84 -1.32 -4.21
N SER A 47 -12.65 -0.72 -4.16
CA SER A 47 -12.34 0.34 -3.20
C SER A 47 -13.19 1.59 -3.44
N ILE A 48 -13.37 1.99 -4.69
CA ILE A 48 -14.18 3.15 -5.05
C ILE A 48 -15.68 2.85 -4.86
N GLU A 49 -16.14 1.63 -5.15
CA GLU A 49 -17.50 1.17 -4.81
C GLU A 49 -17.76 1.28 -3.30
N ALA A 50 -16.80 0.84 -2.47
CA ALA A 50 -16.89 0.93 -1.01
C ALA A 50 -17.01 2.38 -0.50
N LEU A 51 -16.53 3.37 -1.26
CA LEU A 51 -16.73 4.80 -1.01
C LEU A 51 -18.13 5.30 -1.41
N GLY A 52 -19.00 4.42 -1.90
CA GLY A 52 -20.35 4.77 -2.33
C GLY A 52 -20.42 5.38 -3.73
N CYS A 53 -19.46 5.08 -4.58
CA CYS A 53 -19.50 5.50 -5.98
C CYS A 53 -20.18 4.45 -6.86
N ASP A 54 -20.90 4.87 -7.90
CA ASP A 54 -21.41 3.96 -8.92
C ASP A 54 -20.28 3.58 -9.88
N VAL A 55 -19.78 2.37 -9.75
CA VAL A 55 -18.66 1.82 -10.53
C VAL A 55 -19.11 0.89 -11.67
N SER A 56 -20.42 0.76 -11.93
CA SER A 56 -20.97 -0.17 -12.91
C SER A 56 -20.29 -0.09 -14.27
N ALA A 57 -20.04 1.12 -14.76
CA ALA A 57 -19.37 1.33 -16.04
C ALA A 57 -17.89 0.86 -16.04
N ALA A 58 -17.23 0.85 -14.88
CA ALA A 58 -15.87 0.30 -14.74
C ALA A 58 -15.91 -1.23 -14.67
N GLU A 59 -16.91 -1.80 -13.96
CA GLU A 59 -17.10 -3.24 -13.85
C GLU A 59 -17.37 -3.89 -15.22
N GLU A 60 -18.14 -3.24 -16.09
CA GLU A 60 -18.41 -3.71 -17.46
C GLU A 60 -17.14 -3.89 -18.30
N LEU A 61 -16.07 -3.15 -17.99
CA LEU A 61 -14.78 -3.24 -18.69
C LEU A 61 -13.87 -4.36 -18.15
N ILE A 62 -14.11 -4.88 -16.96
CA ILE A 62 -13.26 -5.92 -16.34
C ILE A 62 -13.17 -7.19 -17.21
N PRO A 63 -14.29 -7.78 -17.72
CA PRO A 63 -14.22 -8.95 -18.58
C PRO A 63 -13.41 -8.71 -19.86
N GLU A 64 -13.52 -7.54 -20.48
CA GLU A 64 -12.77 -7.16 -21.65
C GLU A 64 -11.26 -7.07 -21.34
N GLY A 65 -10.92 -6.50 -20.18
CA GLY A 65 -9.54 -6.44 -19.70
C GLY A 65 -8.93 -7.81 -19.45
N LEU A 66 -9.66 -8.70 -18.77
CA LEU A 66 -9.22 -10.08 -18.54
C LEU A 66 -9.03 -10.86 -19.85
N ASP A 67 -9.87 -10.63 -20.84
CA ASP A 67 -9.71 -11.26 -22.16
C ASP A 67 -8.52 -10.69 -22.93
N ALA A 68 -8.29 -9.39 -22.89
CA ALA A 68 -7.10 -8.76 -23.46
C ALA A 68 -5.81 -9.29 -22.80
N LEU A 69 -5.80 -9.43 -21.48
CA LEU A 69 -4.69 -10.04 -20.73
C LEU A 69 -4.43 -11.48 -21.21
N LYS A 70 -5.48 -12.30 -21.31
CA LYS A 70 -5.40 -13.69 -21.77
C LYS A 70 -4.86 -13.82 -23.18
N ARG A 71 -5.25 -12.93 -24.08
CA ARG A 71 -4.74 -12.89 -25.48
C ARG A 71 -3.38 -12.23 -25.60
N ASN A 72 -2.83 -11.70 -24.52
CA ASN A 72 -1.59 -10.93 -24.55
C ASN A 72 -1.66 -9.65 -25.40
N ASP A 73 -2.85 -9.05 -25.51
CA ASP A 73 -3.04 -7.78 -26.20
C ASP A 73 -2.79 -6.62 -25.20
N MET A 74 -1.51 -6.31 -25.02
CA MET A 74 -1.09 -5.32 -24.03
C MET A 74 -1.55 -3.89 -24.39
N LYS A 75 -1.70 -3.58 -25.67
CA LYS A 75 -2.19 -2.27 -26.10
C LYS A 75 -3.67 -2.07 -25.78
N ALA A 76 -4.48 -3.10 -26.00
CA ALA A 76 -5.88 -3.08 -25.59
C ALA A 76 -5.99 -3.02 -24.06
N LEU A 77 -5.22 -3.86 -23.34
CA LEU A 77 -5.22 -3.90 -21.90
C LEU A 77 -4.88 -2.53 -21.28
N GLN A 78 -3.86 -1.84 -21.81
CA GLN A 78 -3.48 -0.51 -21.34
C GLN A 78 -4.60 0.52 -21.53
N ARG A 79 -5.27 0.51 -22.70
CA ARG A 79 -6.42 1.40 -22.95
C ARG A 79 -7.59 1.11 -22.00
N ILE A 80 -7.89 -0.16 -21.78
CA ILE A 80 -8.97 -0.58 -20.86
C ILE A 80 -8.64 -0.15 -19.43
N THR A 81 -7.43 -0.41 -18.96
CA THR A 81 -6.95 0.02 -17.64
C THR A 81 -7.10 1.53 -17.46
N ALA A 82 -6.62 2.31 -18.42
CA ALA A 82 -6.76 3.77 -18.38
C ALA A 82 -8.22 4.23 -18.37
N ARG A 83 -9.12 3.55 -19.09
CA ARG A 83 -10.56 3.86 -19.07
C ARG A 83 -11.19 3.55 -17.73
N ILE A 84 -10.86 2.38 -17.14
CA ILE A 84 -11.33 2.02 -15.80
C ILE A 84 -10.91 3.10 -14.81
N PHE A 85 -9.62 3.43 -14.71
CA PHE A 85 -9.15 4.45 -13.79
C PHE A 85 -9.74 5.84 -14.07
N ASN A 86 -9.99 6.19 -15.33
CA ASN A 86 -10.67 7.46 -15.64
C ASN A 86 -12.11 7.47 -15.13
N ILE A 87 -12.86 6.37 -15.29
CA ILE A 87 -14.21 6.24 -14.73
C ILE A 87 -14.17 6.39 -13.21
N LEU A 88 -13.27 5.68 -12.53
CA LEU A 88 -13.12 5.75 -11.08
C LEU A 88 -12.73 7.15 -10.61
N PHE A 89 -11.83 7.83 -11.32
CA PHE A 89 -11.42 9.19 -11.00
C PHE A 89 -12.56 10.21 -11.14
N MET A 90 -13.43 10.03 -12.13
CA MET A 90 -14.56 10.94 -12.43
C MET A 90 -15.84 10.57 -11.69
N CYS A 91 -15.88 9.42 -11.03
CA CYS A 91 -17.07 8.92 -10.37
C CYS A 91 -17.52 9.85 -9.24
N PRO A 92 -18.78 10.33 -9.26
CA PRO A 92 -19.31 11.12 -8.16
C PRO A 92 -19.55 10.24 -6.92
N SER A 93 -19.15 10.72 -5.76
CA SER A 93 -19.42 10.02 -4.50
C SER A 93 -20.91 10.17 -4.15
N ASP A 94 -21.56 9.06 -3.84
CA ASP A 94 -22.89 9.07 -3.21
C ASP A 94 -22.73 9.35 -1.71
N THR A 95 -22.93 10.60 -1.33
CA THR A 95 -22.84 11.03 0.08
C THR A 95 -23.94 10.43 0.97
N SER A 96 -24.94 9.75 0.42
CA SER A 96 -25.96 9.01 1.19
C SER A 96 -25.53 7.59 1.58
N SER A 97 -24.44 7.08 1.00
CA SER A 97 -23.91 5.74 1.31
C SER A 97 -23.47 5.61 2.76
N ASP A 98 -23.41 4.37 3.25
CA ASP A 98 -23.03 4.08 4.63
C ASP A 98 -21.62 4.55 4.98
N TYR A 99 -20.72 4.61 4.02
CA TYR A 99 -19.37 5.13 4.20
C TYR A 99 -19.38 6.57 4.72
N TRP A 100 -20.23 7.45 4.14
CA TRP A 100 -20.31 8.87 4.49
C TRP A 100 -21.16 9.16 5.73
N LYS A 101 -21.80 8.17 6.31
CA LYS A 101 -22.52 8.31 7.60
C LYS A 101 -21.57 8.38 8.80
N SER A 102 -20.32 8.04 8.62
CA SER A 102 -19.27 8.19 9.63
C SER A 102 -19.00 9.65 9.91
N THR A 103 -18.74 9.98 11.17
CA THR A 103 -18.32 11.34 11.53
C THR A 103 -16.91 11.60 11.02
N LEU A 104 -16.76 12.57 10.13
CA LEU A 104 -15.46 13.02 9.64
C LEU A 104 -15.04 14.28 10.39
N TYR A 105 -13.97 14.21 11.15
CA TYR A 105 -13.38 15.36 11.82
C TYR A 105 -12.47 16.10 10.85
N GLN A 106 -12.64 17.43 10.75
CA GLN A 106 -11.88 18.28 9.83
C GLN A 106 -10.52 18.69 10.41
N SER A 107 -10.35 18.53 11.71
CA SER A 107 -9.11 18.87 12.43
C SER A 107 -8.90 17.94 13.62
N PHE A 108 -7.65 17.85 14.08
CA PHE A 108 -7.33 17.12 15.32
C PHE A 108 -8.05 17.72 16.53
N ASP A 109 -8.21 19.03 16.60
CA ASP A 109 -8.93 19.72 17.68
C ASP A 109 -10.40 19.29 17.77
N GLU A 110 -11.07 19.09 16.63
CA GLU A 110 -12.45 18.58 16.59
C GLU A 110 -12.52 17.15 17.08
N TYR A 111 -11.58 16.32 16.64
CA TYR A 111 -11.45 14.92 17.07
C TYR A 111 -11.20 14.83 18.56
N GLU A 112 -10.25 15.62 19.11
CA GLU A 112 -9.93 15.65 20.55
C GLU A 112 -11.12 16.06 21.41
N LYS A 113 -11.92 17.04 20.96
CA LYS A 113 -13.12 17.49 21.66
C LYS A 113 -14.27 16.48 21.63
N ALA A 114 -14.34 15.67 20.59
CA ALA A 114 -15.42 14.71 20.40
C ALA A 114 -15.19 13.37 21.12
N ILE A 115 -13.94 13.06 21.49
CA ILE A 115 -13.56 11.76 22.08
C ILE A 115 -13.14 11.97 23.52
N ALA A 116 -13.74 11.18 24.41
CA ALA A 116 -13.27 11.09 25.80
C ALA A 116 -12.01 10.22 25.85
N PHE A 117 -10.84 10.84 25.84
CA PHE A 117 -9.60 10.11 26.06
C PHE A 117 -9.51 9.64 27.52
N PRO A 118 -9.01 8.42 27.77
CA PRO A 118 -8.72 8.00 29.14
C PRO A 118 -7.67 8.92 29.75
N ALA A 119 -7.77 9.12 31.05
CA ALA A 119 -6.75 9.89 31.78
C ALA A 119 -5.37 9.29 31.51
N ALA A 120 -4.41 10.12 31.14
CA ALA A 120 -3.04 9.66 30.92
C ALA A 120 -2.44 9.22 32.26
N GLU A 121 -2.22 7.92 32.41
CA GLU A 121 -1.40 7.39 33.47
C GLU A 121 0.06 7.49 33.05
N THR A 122 0.84 8.33 33.74
CA THR A 122 2.27 8.46 33.49
C THR A 122 3.04 7.57 34.47
N GLU A 123 3.74 6.58 33.95
CA GLU A 123 4.69 5.78 34.71
C GLU A 123 6.12 6.22 34.35
N THR A 124 6.92 6.52 35.36
CA THR A 124 8.33 6.81 35.17
C THR A 124 9.11 5.50 35.11
N LEU A 125 9.49 5.08 33.91
CA LEU A 125 10.31 3.88 33.70
C LEU A 125 11.81 4.23 33.83
N SER A 126 12.58 3.34 34.43
CA SER A 126 14.03 3.42 34.32
C SER A 126 14.47 3.11 32.90
N ASN A 127 15.63 3.66 32.48
CA ASN A 127 16.17 3.41 31.14
C ASN A 127 16.37 1.91 30.85
N ALA A 128 16.70 1.11 31.84
CA ALA A 128 16.85 -0.34 31.70
C ALA A 128 15.52 -1.03 31.39
N VAL A 129 14.46 -0.65 32.08
CA VAL A 129 13.10 -1.19 31.83
C VAL A 129 12.57 -0.72 30.48
N LEU A 130 12.77 0.55 30.13
CA LEU A 130 12.38 1.08 28.84
C LEU A 130 13.08 0.34 27.69
N TYR A 131 14.41 0.14 27.80
CA TYR A 131 15.19 -0.61 26.83
C TYR A 131 14.68 -2.05 26.67
N ASP A 132 14.42 -2.76 27.77
CA ASP A 132 13.92 -4.13 27.74
C ASP A 132 12.54 -4.24 27.06
N LYS A 133 11.61 -3.35 27.44
CA LYS A 133 10.28 -3.26 26.81
C LYS A 133 10.38 -2.94 25.30
N THR A 134 11.20 -1.97 24.92
CA THR A 134 11.41 -1.60 23.50
C THR A 134 12.00 -2.77 22.71
N LYS A 135 13.02 -3.44 23.27
CA LYS A 135 13.61 -4.63 22.66
C LYS A 135 12.58 -5.76 22.49
N ALA A 136 11.77 -6.01 23.50
CA ALA A 136 10.71 -7.02 23.43
C ALA A 136 9.65 -6.67 22.36
N ALA A 137 9.26 -5.39 22.24
CA ALA A 137 8.34 -4.91 21.22
C ALA A 137 8.91 -5.15 19.80
N TRP A 138 10.17 -4.81 19.58
CA TRP A 138 10.85 -5.07 18.30
C TRP A 138 10.94 -6.55 17.95
N LEU A 139 11.31 -7.40 18.90
CA LEU A 139 11.35 -8.85 18.70
C LEU A 139 9.95 -9.41 18.39
N GLY A 140 8.92 -8.98 19.13
CA GLY A 140 7.54 -9.37 18.87
C GLY A 140 7.07 -8.98 17.48
N ARG A 141 7.43 -7.79 17.03
CA ARG A 141 7.09 -7.28 15.70
C ARG A 141 7.79 -8.05 14.59
N LEU A 142 9.09 -8.28 14.70
CA LEU A 142 9.86 -9.09 13.75
C LEU A 142 9.28 -10.52 13.63
N CYS A 143 8.95 -11.14 14.76
CA CYS A 143 8.32 -12.46 14.79
C CYS A 143 6.93 -12.44 14.16
N GLY A 144 6.10 -11.44 14.53
CA GLY A 144 4.74 -11.29 14.03
C GLY A 144 4.68 -11.01 12.54
N GLY A 145 5.48 -10.08 12.05
CA GLY A 145 5.59 -9.76 10.62
C GLY A 145 6.05 -10.97 9.81
N GLY A 146 7.11 -11.65 10.26
CA GLY A 146 7.59 -12.87 9.62
C GLY A 146 6.56 -14.02 9.65
N PHE A 147 5.73 -14.10 10.69
CA PHE A 147 4.65 -15.07 10.80
C PHE A 147 3.49 -14.72 9.85
N GLY A 148 3.07 -13.46 9.85
CA GLY A 148 1.90 -12.96 9.11
C GLY A 148 2.09 -12.96 7.59
N THR A 149 3.29 -12.63 7.12
CA THR A 149 3.60 -12.52 5.68
C THR A 149 3.21 -13.76 4.87
N ALA A 150 3.30 -14.96 5.45
CA ALA A 150 2.91 -16.19 4.78
C ALA A 150 1.40 -16.45 4.74
N LEU A 151 0.62 -15.68 5.49
CA LEU A 151 -0.83 -15.86 5.71
C LEU A 151 -1.66 -14.72 5.07
N GLU A 152 -1.01 -13.66 4.67
CA GLU A 152 -1.62 -12.47 4.11
C GLU A 152 -2.46 -12.77 2.86
N GLY A 153 -3.57 -12.05 2.68
CA GLY A 153 -4.47 -12.20 1.53
C GLY A 153 -5.41 -13.42 1.59
N TYR A 154 -5.35 -14.24 2.64
CA TYR A 154 -6.27 -15.36 2.85
C TYR A 154 -7.23 -15.07 3.99
N THR A 155 -8.47 -15.53 3.84
CA THR A 155 -9.47 -15.45 4.92
C THR A 155 -9.14 -16.40 6.07
N THR A 156 -9.58 -16.07 7.27
CA THR A 156 -9.46 -16.96 8.45
C THR A 156 -10.03 -18.35 8.17
N ALA A 157 -11.15 -18.45 7.44
CA ALA A 157 -11.76 -19.73 7.08
C ALA A 157 -10.87 -20.57 6.17
N GLN A 158 -10.21 -19.94 5.20
CA GLN A 158 -9.25 -20.63 4.31
C GLN A 158 -8.04 -21.14 5.09
N LEU A 159 -7.47 -20.29 5.96
CA LEU A 159 -6.32 -20.65 6.80
C LEU A 159 -6.68 -21.80 7.75
N LYS A 160 -7.82 -21.71 8.45
CA LYS A 160 -8.30 -22.75 9.36
C LYS A 160 -8.56 -24.07 8.62
N LYS A 161 -9.14 -24.03 7.43
CA LYS A 161 -9.36 -25.22 6.60
C LYS A 161 -8.06 -25.88 6.16
N LYS A 162 -7.02 -25.08 5.86
CA LYS A 162 -5.72 -25.56 5.35
C LYS A 162 -4.80 -26.08 6.44
N PHE A 163 -4.72 -25.35 7.55
CA PHE A 163 -3.71 -25.55 8.60
C PHE A 163 -4.29 -25.91 9.98
N GLY A 164 -5.59 -25.73 10.20
CA GLY A 164 -6.16 -25.81 11.55
C GLY A 164 -5.73 -24.62 12.42
N GLU A 165 -5.30 -24.90 13.65
CA GLU A 165 -4.65 -23.91 14.50
C GLU A 165 -3.17 -23.78 14.12
N ILE A 166 -2.70 -22.54 14.03
CA ILE A 166 -1.33 -22.24 13.58
C ILE A 166 -0.52 -21.76 14.80
N HIS A 167 0.47 -22.54 15.21
CA HIS A 167 1.31 -22.27 16.38
C HIS A 167 2.79 -22.02 16.02
N THR A 168 3.16 -22.12 14.74
CA THR A 168 4.52 -21.94 14.25
C THR A 168 4.51 -21.39 12.83
N TYR A 169 5.64 -20.96 12.34
CA TYR A 169 5.77 -20.49 10.98
C TYR A 169 5.35 -21.59 9.98
N VAL A 170 4.38 -21.26 9.11
CA VAL A 170 3.94 -22.15 8.03
C VAL A 170 4.90 -22.15 6.85
N ARG A 171 5.76 -21.13 6.76
CA ARG A 171 6.81 -20.97 5.77
C ARG A 171 7.97 -20.20 6.38
N LYS A 172 9.20 -20.46 5.92
CA LYS A 172 10.36 -19.66 6.31
C LYS A 172 10.18 -18.22 5.78
N PRO A 173 10.29 -17.19 6.64
CA PRO A 173 10.27 -15.81 6.20
C PRO A 173 11.48 -15.53 5.30
N ASN A 174 11.25 -15.12 4.07
CA ASN A 174 12.31 -14.88 3.08
C ASN A 174 11.96 -13.75 2.10
N THR A 175 10.91 -13.01 2.40
CA THR A 175 10.46 -11.86 1.59
C THR A 175 10.71 -10.56 2.33
N TYR A 176 10.78 -9.50 1.57
CA TYR A 176 10.70 -8.13 2.07
C TYR A 176 9.45 -7.96 2.93
N ASN A 177 9.61 -7.29 4.06
CA ASN A 177 8.52 -6.96 4.97
C ASN A 177 8.42 -5.44 5.08
N ASP A 178 7.34 -4.90 4.62
CA ASP A 178 7.03 -3.47 4.60
C ASP A 178 6.85 -2.92 6.01
N ASP A 179 6.14 -3.62 6.89
CA ASP A 179 5.95 -3.23 8.30
C ASP A 179 7.28 -2.86 8.99
N ILE A 180 8.33 -3.63 8.74
CA ILE A 180 9.65 -3.39 9.33
C ILE A 180 10.38 -2.26 8.62
N THR A 181 10.27 -2.19 7.30
CA THR A 181 11.03 -1.22 6.49
C THR A 181 10.54 0.20 6.72
N TYR A 182 9.24 0.41 6.77
CA TYR A 182 8.67 1.74 7.05
C TYR A 182 9.00 2.22 8.46
N GLU A 183 9.10 1.32 9.42
CA GLU A 183 9.53 1.68 10.77
C GLU A 183 11.01 2.04 10.86
N ILE A 184 11.86 1.35 10.12
CA ILE A 184 13.29 1.71 10.04
C ILE A 184 13.41 3.09 9.42
N ALA A 185 12.65 3.42 8.38
CA ALA A 185 12.62 4.75 7.79
C ALA A 185 12.15 5.82 8.80
N PHE A 186 11.12 5.52 9.60
CA PHE A 186 10.66 6.40 10.67
C PHE A 186 11.75 6.61 11.75
N LEU A 187 12.41 5.55 12.19
CA LEU A 187 13.49 5.66 13.17
C LEU A 187 14.65 6.49 12.65
N GLU A 188 15.03 6.33 11.39
CA GLU A 188 16.08 7.14 10.78
C GLU A 188 15.68 8.62 10.70
N ALA A 189 14.40 8.91 10.39
CA ALA A 189 13.89 10.26 10.48
C ALA A 189 13.99 10.85 11.89
N CYS A 190 13.65 10.06 12.92
CA CYS A 190 13.83 10.47 14.32
C CYS A 190 15.30 10.77 14.66
N PHE A 191 16.23 9.94 14.19
CA PHE A 191 17.66 10.15 14.42
C PHE A 191 18.16 11.43 13.76
N LYS A 192 17.76 11.68 12.52
CA LYS A 192 18.17 12.89 11.78
C LYS A 192 17.56 14.16 12.37
N ALA A 193 16.28 14.10 12.75
CA ALA A 193 15.59 15.20 13.41
C ALA A 193 16.00 15.42 14.87
N GLN A 194 16.73 14.49 15.46
CA GLN A 194 17.09 14.49 16.91
C GLN A 194 15.86 14.60 17.83
N GLY A 195 14.72 14.04 17.44
CA GLY A 195 13.45 14.08 18.14
C GLY A 195 12.29 13.56 17.31
N MET A 196 11.12 14.15 17.50
CA MET A 196 9.94 13.82 16.68
C MET A 196 10.09 14.42 15.29
N PRO A 197 10.10 13.59 14.23
CA PRO A 197 10.21 14.05 12.85
C PRO A 197 8.89 14.66 12.38
N THR A 198 8.97 15.56 11.41
CA THR A 198 7.82 16.00 10.63
C THR A 198 7.45 14.95 9.56
N SER A 199 6.27 15.07 8.96
CA SER A 199 5.89 14.21 7.83
C SER A 199 6.85 14.36 6.64
N ALA A 200 7.45 15.55 6.46
CA ALA A 200 8.44 15.79 5.42
C ALA A 200 9.76 15.05 5.72
N ASP A 201 10.23 15.07 6.98
CA ASP A 201 11.43 14.32 7.39
C ASP A 201 11.25 12.81 7.17
N ILE A 202 10.04 12.29 7.43
CA ILE A 202 9.70 10.88 7.18
C ILE A 202 9.70 10.61 5.66
N ALA A 203 9.11 11.50 4.87
CA ALA A 203 9.08 11.38 3.42
C ALA A 203 10.48 11.33 2.79
N ASP A 204 11.41 12.13 3.29
CA ASP A 204 12.82 12.09 2.87
C ASP A 204 13.44 10.72 3.12
N GLN A 205 13.14 10.10 4.26
CA GLN A 205 13.64 8.75 4.56
C GLN A 205 12.99 7.67 3.71
N TRP A 206 11.71 7.83 3.34
CA TRP A 206 11.08 6.95 2.35
C TRP A 206 11.80 7.01 1.01
N LEU A 207 12.15 8.21 0.53
CA LEU A 207 12.89 8.38 -0.72
C LEU A 207 14.29 7.75 -0.68
N GLU A 208 14.95 7.77 0.49
CA GLU A 208 16.29 7.21 0.66
C GLU A 208 16.30 5.69 0.84
N LEU A 209 15.34 5.14 1.58
CA LEU A 209 15.40 3.77 2.09
C LEU A 209 14.42 2.80 1.44
N ILE A 210 13.34 3.31 0.81
CA ILE A 210 12.28 2.45 0.25
C ILE A 210 12.35 2.45 -1.28
N PRO A 211 12.85 1.37 -1.88
CA PRO A 211 13.03 1.31 -3.33
C PRO A 211 11.71 1.19 -4.08
N CYS A 212 10.73 0.48 -3.49
CA CYS A 212 9.37 0.27 -4.02
C CYS A 212 8.40 0.06 -2.87
N GLY A 213 7.15 0.43 -3.09
CA GLY A 213 6.03 0.21 -2.18
C GLY A 213 5.00 -0.75 -2.78
N TRP A 214 3.97 -1.02 -2.02
CA TRP A 214 2.77 -1.73 -2.48
C TRP A 214 1.66 -0.70 -2.73
N SER A 215 0.75 -0.98 -3.63
CA SER A 215 -0.50 -0.19 -3.81
C SER A 215 -0.38 1.30 -3.44
N ALA A 216 -0.96 1.70 -2.31
CA ALA A 216 -1.01 3.08 -1.84
C ALA A 216 0.38 3.67 -1.56
N GLU A 217 1.29 2.90 -0.96
CA GLU A 217 2.65 3.31 -0.68
C GLU A 217 3.44 3.59 -1.95
N GLN A 218 3.24 2.80 -3.01
CA GLN A 218 3.86 3.05 -4.30
C GLN A 218 3.38 4.36 -4.92
N VAL A 219 2.07 4.64 -4.85
CA VAL A 219 1.50 5.92 -5.32
C VAL A 219 2.11 7.09 -4.55
N ALA A 220 2.20 6.98 -3.23
CA ALA A 220 2.80 8.01 -2.39
C ALA A 220 4.29 8.22 -2.72
N LEU A 221 5.07 7.16 -2.90
CA LEU A 221 6.48 7.23 -3.32
C LEU A 221 6.65 7.88 -4.69
N ASP A 222 5.79 7.57 -5.66
CA ASP A 222 5.85 8.17 -6.99
C ASP A 222 5.50 9.66 -6.94
N ASN A 223 4.57 10.05 -6.08
CA ASN A 223 4.24 11.44 -5.82
C ASN A 223 5.41 12.19 -5.16
N LEU A 224 6.05 11.59 -4.16
CA LEU A 224 7.24 12.16 -3.51
C LEU A 224 8.38 12.35 -4.52
N ARG A 225 8.65 11.38 -5.38
CA ARG A 225 9.67 11.46 -6.45
C ARG A 225 9.41 12.57 -7.45
N ARG A 226 8.14 12.98 -7.60
CA ARG A 226 7.72 14.12 -8.42
C ARG A 226 7.70 15.44 -7.65
N GLY A 227 8.09 15.45 -6.39
CA GLY A 227 8.14 16.64 -5.53
C GLY A 227 6.84 16.97 -4.82
N MET A 228 5.85 16.07 -4.83
CA MET A 228 4.63 16.23 -4.02
C MET A 228 4.86 15.62 -2.63
N TYR A 229 5.05 16.48 -1.65
CA TYR A 229 5.28 16.09 -0.27
C TYR A 229 3.97 15.93 0.51
N PRO A 230 3.99 15.33 1.72
CA PRO A 230 2.81 15.26 2.57
C PRO A 230 2.23 16.65 2.91
N PRO A 231 0.89 16.78 3.00
CA PRO A 231 -0.10 15.70 2.93
C PRO A 231 -0.51 15.29 1.50
N GLU A 232 -0.14 16.05 0.47
CA GLU A 232 -0.60 15.86 -0.91
C GLU A 232 -0.20 14.51 -1.49
N SER A 233 0.97 13.98 -1.12
CA SER A 233 1.43 12.68 -1.59
C SER A 233 0.52 11.52 -1.23
N GLY A 234 -0.22 11.62 -0.13
CA GLY A 234 -1.09 10.58 0.43
C GLY A 234 -2.58 10.86 0.33
N LEU A 235 -3.02 11.83 -0.48
CA LEU A 235 -4.45 12.11 -0.63
C LEU A 235 -5.16 10.94 -1.29
N PHE A 236 -6.38 10.62 -0.81
CA PHE A 236 -7.18 9.50 -1.30
C PHE A 236 -7.55 9.56 -2.78
N ARG A 237 -7.40 10.70 -3.43
CA ARG A 237 -7.67 10.90 -4.88
C ARG A 237 -6.44 10.71 -5.77
N ASN A 238 -5.32 10.33 -5.20
CA ASN A 238 -4.09 10.11 -5.96
C ASN A 238 -4.10 8.80 -6.74
#